data_a49ea300cc6b8024db8e5356c39e69c3
#
_entry.id   a49ea300cc6b8024db8e5356c39e69c3
#
_cell.length_a   1.000
_cell.length_b   1.000
_cell.length_c   1.000
_cell.angle_alpha   90.00
_cell.angle_beta   90.00
_cell.angle_gamma   90.00
#
_symmetry.space_group_name_H-M   'P 1'
#
loop_
_entity.id
_entity.type
_entity.pdbx_description
1 polymer ?
#
loop_
_entity_poly.entity_id
_entity_poly.type
_entity_poly.pdbx_seq_one_letter_code
_entity_poly.pdbx_strand_id
1 'polypeptide(L)'
;IYTLSLHDALPILVIYVVHENHGIGKFAGIRALEVDGVRRDYLKIKYAGADVLYVPVEQMDTVQKYICGEACSPRLNKLSGSDWKLTKARAKVAIEEMAHELLETSAKRREKKGYSFQPDSEWQHDFESDFKYVETQDQLDAAEDIKRDMESEFAMDRLLCGDVGFGKTEVAARGIFKCVSDGKQAVMLVPTTILANQHYHTLKERFEKSPFTVEMLSRFRSTAQQEEIIKRLKNGMIDIVIGTHRLLYKDVQFKDLGLLVIDEEQRFGVKHKENIKQFRSNVDVLTLSATPIPRTLQMSLLGIKDMSLIQEPPDERYPVQTYVMEQDENVIKDAVERELDR
;
A
#
# COMPACT_ATOMS: atom_id res chain seq x y z
N ILE A 1 -4.59 -5.38 -19.38
CA ILE A 1 -3.54 -5.84 -20.29
C ILE A 1 -3.20 -4.65 -21.18
N TYR A 2 -2.08 -3.97 -20.90
CA TYR A 2 -1.56 -2.94 -21.80
C TYR A 2 -0.28 -3.50 -22.42
N THR A 3 -0.41 -3.98 -23.65
CA THR A 3 0.76 -4.23 -24.50
C THR A 3 1.25 -2.88 -25.02
N LEU A 4 2.29 -2.34 -24.41
CA LEU A 4 3.03 -1.21 -24.96
C LEU A 4 4.12 -1.78 -25.86
N SER A 5 3.88 -1.72 -27.18
CA SER A 5 4.95 -1.86 -28.15
C SER A 5 5.92 -0.68 -27.96
N LEU A 6 7.18 -0.99 -27.69
CA LEU A 6 8.23 0.02 -27.48
C LEU A 6 8.59 0.83 -28.74
N HIS A 7 8.09 0.46 -29.91
CA HIS A 7 8.44 1.13 -31.18
C HIS A 7 7.37 2.09 -31.75
N ASP A 8 6.06 1.86 -31.54
CA ASP A 8 5.02 2.63 -32.22
C ASP A 8 4.22 3.61 -31.34
N ALA A 9 4.40 3.57 -30.02
CA ALA A 9 3.71 4.45 -29.07
C ALA A 9 4.54 5.68 -28.65
N LEU A 10 5.60 6.06 -29.37
CA LEU A 10 6.52 7.12 -28.94
C LEU A 10 6.76 8.25 -29.95
N PRO A 11 5.77 9.06 -30.30
CA PRO A 11 6.10 10.42 -30.74
C PRO A 11 5.95 11.49 -29.65
N ILE A 12 5.30 11.24 -28.50
CA ILE A 12 4.90 12.34 -27.61
C ILE A 12 5.28 12.15 -26.12
N LEU A 13 5.64 10.97 -25.67
CA LEU A 13 5.99 10.78 -24.26
C LEU A 13 7.48 11.06 -24.03
N VAL A 14 7.77 12.23 -23.52
CA VAL A 14 9.09 12.55 -22.96
C VAL A 14 9.32 11.70 -21.75
N ILE A 15 10.10 10.64 -21.88
CA ILE A 15 10.44 9.78 -20.74
C ILE A 15 11.66 10.36 -20.04
N TYR A 16 11.47 10.78 -18.79
CA TYR A 16 12.56 11.12 -17.90
C TYR A 16 13.00 9.86 -17.14
N VAL A 17 14.31 9.73 -16.96
CA VAL A 17 14.94 8.62 -16.25
C VAL A 17 15.89 9.16 -15.19
N VAL A 18 16.11 8.36 -14.15
CA VAL A 18 17.09 8.64 -13.10
C VAL A 18 18.19 7.60 -13.19
N HIS A 19 19.39 8.05 -13.45
CA HIS A 19 20.57 7.19 -13.32
C HIS A 19 21.13 7.32 -11.90
N GLU A 20 21.45 6.21 -11.26
CA GLU A 20 21.90 6.16 -9.87
C GLU A 20 23.03 7.16 -9.57
N ASN A 21 24.02 7.28 -10.45
CA ASN A 21 25.19 8.13 -10.24
C ASN A 21 25.13 9.51 -10.90
N HIS A 22 24.25 9.71 -11.90
CA HIS A 22 24.22 10.91 -12.72
C HIS A 22 22.92 11.71 -12.62
N GLY A 23 21.88 11.17 -11.95
CA GLY A 23 20.63 11.86 -11.71
C GLY A 23 19.67 11.85 -12.88
N ILE A 24 18.85 12.91 -12.96
CA ILE A 24 17.72 12.99 -13.88
C ILE A 24 18.19 13.38 -15.28
N GLY A 25 17.87 12.52 -16.25
CA GLY A 25 18.09 12.75 -17.67
C GLY A 25 16.84 12.42 -18.50
N LYS A 26 16.88 12.75 -19.79
CA LYS A 26 15.84 12.44 -20.76
C LYS A 26 16.26 11.24 -21.59
N PHE A 27 15.49 10.17 -21.57
CA PHE A 27 15.72 9.02 -22.43
C PHE A 27 15.56 9.41 -23.92
N ALA A 28 16.51 9.00 -24.74
CA ALA A 28 16.58 9.35 -26.16
C ALA A 28 16.71 8.14 -27.06
N GLY A 29 16.25 6.97 -26.59
CA GLY A 29 16.24 5.71 -27.32
C GLY A 29 17.44 4.83 -27.09
N ILE A 30 17.49 3.70 -27.76
CA ILE A 30 18.60 2.74 -27.75
C ILE A 30 19.46 2.96 -28.99
N ARG A 31 20.78 2.82 -28.85
CA ARG A 31 21.73 2.96 -29.94
C ARG A 31 22.75 1.85 -29.89
N ALA A 32 22.92 1.16 -31.01
CA ALA A 32 24.05 0.24 -31.17
C ALA A 32 25.33 1.05 -31.39
N LEU A 33 26.33 0.83 -30.56
CA LEU A 33 27.65 1.43 -30.67
C LEU A 33 28.70 0.30 -30.75
N GLU A 34 29.70 0.54 -31.55
CA GLU A 34 30.86 -0.34 -31.61
C GLU A 34 31.98 0.24 -30.76
N VAL A 35 32.35 -0.48 -29.70
CA VAL A 35 33.42 -0.10 -28.78
C VAL A 35 34.40 -1.26 -28.74
N ASP A 36 35.64 -1.00 -29.02
CA ASP A 36 36.75 -2.00 -29.08
C ASP A 36 36.45 -3.20 -30.03
N GLY A 37 35.78 -2.93 -31.16
CA GLY A 37 35.42 -3.93 -32.14
C GLY A 37 34.22 -4.81 -31.77
N VAL A 38 33.55 -4.54 -30.65
CA VAL A 38 32.35 -5.25 -30.20
C VAL A 38 31.12 -4.32 -30.32
N ARG A 39 30.14 -4.78 -31.09
CA ARG A 39 28.84 -4.06 -31.21
C ARG A 39 27.94 -4.39 -30.03
N ARG A 40 27.52 -3.36 -29.29
CA ARG A 40 26.61 -3.49 -28.14
C ARG A 40 25.54 -2.43 -28.19
N ASP A 41 24.40 -2.71 -27.56
CA ASP A 41 23.29 -1.77 -27.43
C ASP A 41 23.44 -0.94 -26.16
N TYR A 42 23.19 0.36 -26.31
CA TYR A 42 23.31 1.35 -25.25
C TYR A 42 22.01 2.18 -25.12
N LEU A 43 21.56 2.40 -23.90
CA LEU A 43 20.56 3.40 -23.58
C LEU A 43 21.19 4.79 -23.73
N LYS A 44 20.62 5.62 -24.62
CA LYS A 44 21.05 7.01 -24.79
C LYS A 44 20.23 7.92 -23.87
N ILE A 45 20.88 8.60 -22.95
CA ILE A 45 20.26 9.52 -22.00
C ILE A 45 20.87 10.92 -22.20
N LYS A 46 20.02 11.89 -22.47
CA LYS A 46 20.40 13.31 -22.60
C LYS A 46 20.27 14.02 -21.25
N TYR A 47 21.28 14.79 -20.90
CA TYR A 47 21.35 15.60 -19.70
C TYR A 47 21.24 17.10 -20.02
N ALA A 48 21.37 17.97 -19.02
CA ALA A 48 21.33 19.42 -19.22
C ALA A 48 22.51 19.88 -20.08
N GLY A 49 22.24 20.76 -21.04
CA GLY A 49 23.25 21.20 -22.03
C GLY A 49 23.35 20.21 -23.19
N ALA A 50 24.58 19.91 -23.61
CA ALA A 50 24.87 18.99 -24.71
C ALA A 50 25.33 17.58 -24.23
N ASP A 51 25.32 17.36 -22.93
CA ASP A 51 25.83 16.13 -22.33
C ASP A 51 24.95 14.93 -22.66
N VAL A 52 25.57 13.81 -23.04
CA VAL A 52 24.90 12.54 -23.33
C VAL A 52 25.63 11.42 -22.63
N LEU A 53 24.88 10.58 -21.94
CA LEU A 53 25.37 9.34 -21.34
C LEU A 53 24.88 8.14 -22.15
N TYR A 54 25.76 7.20 -22.39
CA TYR A 54 25.45 5.90 -22.97
C TYR A 54 25.63 4.84 -21.90
N VAL A 55 24.54 4.18 -21.51
CA VAL A 55 24.54 3.12 -20.50
C VAL A 55 24.36 1.78 -21.22
N PRO A 56 25.29 0.82 -21.06
CA PRO A 56 25.12 -0.52 -21.62
C PRO A 56 23.80 -1.14 -21.16
N VAL A 57 23.12 -1.90 -22.04
CA VAL A 57 21.85 -2.55 -21.70
C VAL A 57 22.02 -3.53 -20.52
N GLU A 58 23.19 -4.12 -20.36
CA GLU A 58 23.52 -5.00 -19.23
C GLU A 58 23.53 -4.29 -17.86
N GLN A 59 23.62 -2.93 -17.87
CA GLN A 59 23.58 -2.08 -16.67
C GLN A 59 22.25 -1.30 -16.55
N MET A 60 21.19 -1.81 -17.16
CA MET A 60 19.88 -1.13 -17.17
C MET A 60 19.27 -1.01 -15.76
N ASP A 61 19.65 -1.85 -14.82
CA ASP A 61 19.31 -1.82 -13.40
C ASP A 61 19.74 -0.51 -12.71
N THR A 62 20.78 0.16 -13.21
CA THR A 62 21.23 1.49 -12.71
C THR A 62 20.36 2.65 -13.18
N VAL A 63 19.38 2.40 -14.07
CA VAL A 63 18.50 3.42 -14.65
C VAL A 63 17.05 3.11 -14.34
N GLN A 64 16.35 4.02 -13.69
CA GLN A 64 14.94 3.88 -13.34
C GLN A 64 14.11 4.96 -14.02
N LYS A 65 12.84 4.65 -14.32
CA LYS A 65 11.89 5.64 -14.82
C LYS A 65 11.64 6.70 -13.76
N TYR A 66 11.77 7.97 -14.12
CA TYR A 66 11.37 9.06 -13.24
C TYR A 66 9.83 9.15 -13.19
N ILE A 67 9.27 8.97 -12.02
CA ILE A 67 7.82 9.02 -11.79
C ILE A 67 7.50 10.39 -11.21
N CYS A 68 6.70 11.17 -11.91
CA CYS A 68 6.14 12.44 -11.42
C CYS A 68 4.65 12.53 -11.76
N GLY A 69 3.90 13.43 -11.07
CA GLY A 69 2.49 13.70 -11.38
C GLY A 69 2.30 14.31 -12.78
N GLU A 70 1.05 14.30 -13.23
CA GLU A 70 0.60 14.70 -14.57
C GLU A 70 0.99 16.13 -14.93
N ALA A 71 2.00 16.60 -15.32
CA ALA A 71 2.50 17.90 -15.79
C ALA A 71 3.88 18.28 -15.23
N CYS A 72 4.64 17.32 -14.72
CA CYS A 72 5.96 17.61 -14.17
C CYS A 72 7.04 17.54 -15.26
N SER A 73 7.72 18.64 -15.51
CA SER A 73 8.95 18.67 -16.29
C SER A 73 10.13 18.85 -15.33
N PRO A 74 10.83 17.77 -14.94
CA PRO A 74 11.93 17.87 -14.00
C PRO A 74 13.12 18.61 -14.61
N ARG A 75 13.85 19.32 -13.77
CA ARG A 75 15.12 19.92 -14.18
C ARG A 75 16.16 18.82 -14.39
N LEU A 76 16.73 18.77 -15.59
CA LEU A 76 17.80 17.82 -15.92
C LEU A 76 19.07 18.15 -15.14
N ASN A 77 19.76 17.12 -14.68
CA ASN A 77 21.08 17.27 -14.06
C ASN A 77 22.19 17.49 -15.11
N LYS A 78 23.34 17.99 -14.68
CA LYS A 78 24.57 18.04 -15.48
C LYS A 78 25.44 16.84 -15.15
N LEU A 79 26.04 16.18 -16.16
CA LEU A 79 26.93 15.01 -15.93
C LEU A 79 28.15 15.35 -15.09
N SER A 80 28.72 16.53 -15.31
CA SER A 80 29.92 17.04 -14.59
C SER A 80 29.60 17.79 -13.30
N GLY A 81 28.31 17.90 -12.91
CA GLY A 81 27.85 18.70 -11.77
C GLY A 81 27.85 17.93 -10.44
N SER A 82 28.04 18.67 -9.35
CA SER A 82 27.85 18.13 -7.99
C SER A 82 26.38 18.09 -7.53
N ASP A 83 25.47 18.64 -8.34
CA ASP A 83 24.07 18.84 -7.99
C ASP A 83 23.36 17.54 -7.58
N TRP A 84 23.66 16.45 -8.30
CA TRP A 84 23.07 15.15 -7.98
C TRP A 84 23.58 14.59 -6.65
N LYS A 85 24.88 14.73 -6.38
CA LYS A 85 25.48 14.33 -5.09
C LYS A 85 24.87 15.11 -3.94
N LEU A 86 24.66 16.41 -4.11
CA LEU A 86 23.98 17.28 -3.12
C LEU A 86 22.52 16.89 -2.94
N THR A 87 21.81 16.55 -4.02
CA THR A 87 20.41 16.09 -3.96
C THR A 87 20.31 14.77 -3.20
N LYS A 88 21.20 13.80 -3.48
CA LYS A 88 21.27 12.54 -2.74
C LYS A 88 21.59 12.76 -1.27
N ALA A 89 22.55 13.64 -0.95
CA ALA A 89 22.91 13.95 0.43
C ALA A 89 21.73 14.59 1.19
N ARG A 90 21.02 15.55 0.58
CA ARG A 90 19.82 16.15 1.17
C ARG A 90 18.70 15.12 1.38
N ALA A 91 18.48 14.26 0.39
CA ALA A 91 17.49 13.19 0.51
C ALA A 91 17.85 12.21 1.65
N LYS A 92 19.14 11.88 1.80
CA LYS A 92 19.62 11.03 2.89
C LYS A 92 19.36 11.66 4.26
N VAL A 93 19.70 12.94 4.42
CA VAL A 93 19.43 13.66 5.68
C VAL A 93 17.92 13.71 5.98
N ALA A 94 17.08 14.01 4.97
CA ALA A 94 15.63 14.02 5.15
C ALA A 94 15.08 12.64 5.54
N ILE A 95 15.64 11.55 5.00
CA ILE A 95 15.27 10.18 5.38
C ILE A 95 15.69 9.89 6.82
N GLU A 96 16.89 10.31 7.23
CA GLU A 96 17.40 10.16 8.60
C GLU A 96 16.54 10.96 9.60
N GLU A 97 16.15 12.18 9.26
CA GLU A 97 15.23 13.01 10.07
C GLU A 97 13.84 12.36 10.19
N MET A 98 13.27 11.87 9.08
CA MET A 98 12.02 11.12 9.09
C MET A 98 12.10 9.85 9.95
N ALA A 99 13.20 9.09 9.85
CA ALA A 99 13.42 7.90 10.66
C ALA A 99 13.49 8.25 12.14
N HIS A 100 14.14 9.38 12.48
CA HIS A 100 14.23 9.83 13.86
C HIS A 100 12.86 10.26 14.43
N GLU A 101 12.06 11.00 13.64
CA GLU A 101 10.69 11.39 14.01
C GLU A 101 9.78 10.16 14.21
N LEU A 102 9.93 9.15 13.35
CA LEU A 102 9.19 7.88 13.48
C LEU A 102 9.60 7.11 14.73
N LEU A 103 10.91 7.05 15.04
CA LEU A 103 11.42 6.41 16.27
C LEU A 103 10.90 7.10 17.52
N GLU A 104 10.94 8.43 17.58
CA GLU A 104 10.39 9.19 18.71
C GLU A 104 8.87 8.96 18.87
N THR A 105 8.14 8.94 17.77
CA THR A 105 6.69 8.71 17.77
C THR A 105 6.38 7.30 18.26
N SER A 106 7.14 6.30 17.81
CA SER A 106 7.00 4.90 18.23
C SER A 106 7.37 4.75 19.72
N ALA A 107 8.46 5.38 20.18
CA ALA A 107 8.86 5.35 21.59
C ALA A 107 7.78 5.96 22.49
N LYS A 108 7.29 7.16 22.16
CA LYS A 108 6.19 7.82 22.90
C LYS A 108 4.89 7.00 22.92
N ARG A 109 4.67 6.17 21.90
CA ARG A 109 3.51 5.28 21.84
C ARG A 109 3.69 4.07 22.78
N ARG A 110 4.90 3.49 22.81
CA ARG A 110 5.25 2.40 23.74
C ARG A 110 5.24 2.79 25.22
N GLU A 111 5.29 4.08 25.53
CA GLU A 111 5.14 4.59 26.91
C GLU A 111 3.67 4.65 27.35
N LYS A 112 2.72 4.63 26.41
CA LYS A 112 1.28 4.70 26.71
C LYS A 112 0.67 3.31 26.71
N LYS A 113 -0.03 2.98 27.80
CA LYS A 113 -0.82 1.76 27.85
C LYS A 113 -2.00 1.88 26.88
N GLY A 114 -2.15 0.86 26.04
CA GLY A 114 -3.31 0.65 25.17
C GLY A 114 -4.44 -0.08 25.91
N TYR A 115 -5.42 -0.52 25.14
CA TYR A 115 -6.42 -1.47 25.61
C TYR A 115 -5.90 -2.88 25.32
N SER A 116 -5.84 -3.74 26.32
CA SER A 116 -5.48 -5.15 26.16
C SER A 116 -6.76 -5.95 25.91
N PHE A 117 -6.93 -6.45 24.69
CA PHE A 117 -8.06 -7.26 24.30
C PHE A 117 -8.01 -8.64 24.97
N GLN A 118 -9.19 -9.22 25.18
CA GLN A 118 -9.28 -10.55 25.79
C GLN A 118 -8.76 -11.62 24.82
N PRO A 119 -8.25 -12.77 25.34
CA PRO A 119 -7.93 -13.93 24.51
C PRO A 119 -9.12 -14.37 23.64
N ASP A 120 -8.82 -15.10 22.57
CA ASP A 120 -9.84 -15.56 21.62
C ASP A 120 -10.95 -16.36 22.31
N SER A 121 -12.19 -15.97 22.02
CA SER A 121 -13.39 -16.70 22.46
C SER A 121 -13.76 -17.81 21.46
N GLU A 122 -14.68 -18.69 21.84
CA GLU A 122 -15.26 -19.67 20.92
C GLU A 122 -15.86 -19.00 19.68
N TRP A 123 -16.46 -17.83 19.82
CA TRP A 123 -16.99 -17.05 18.69
C TRP A 123 -15.90 -16.61 17.70
N GLN A 124 -14.69 -16.29 18.19
CA GLN A 124 -13.56 -15.99 17.31
C GLN A 124 -13.18 -17.23 16.48
N HIS A 125 -13.09 -18.37 17.12
CA HIS A 125 -12.77 -19.62 16.42
C HIS A 125 -13.87 -20.04 15.42
N ASP A 126 -15.14 -19.84 15.76
CA ASP A 126 -16.26 -20.09 14.85
C ASP A 126 -16.21 -19.15 13.65
N PHE A 127 -15.93 -17.85 13.89
CA PHE A 127 -15.76 -16.88 12.83
C PHE A 127 -14.59 -17.23 11.90
N GLU A 128 -13.46 -17.63 12.42
CA GLU A 128 -12.29 -18.03 11.63
C GLU A 128 -12.56 -19.30 10.82
N SER A 129 -13.18 -20.31 11.43
CA SER A 129 -13.50 -21.59 10.75
C SER A 129 -14.59 -21.48 9.67
N ASP A 130 -15.41 -20.43 9.71
CA ASP A 130 -16.43 -20.13 8.68
C ASP A 130 -15.83 -19.48 7.41
N PHE A 131 -14.53 -19.33 7.35
CA PHE A 131 -13.85 -18.80 6.15
C PHE A 131 -13.89 -19.83 5.02
N LYS A 132 -14.31 -19.37 3.82
CA LYS A 132 -14.63 -20.24 2.68
C LYS A 132 -13.40 -20.84 1.98
N TYR A 133 -12.22 -20.26 2.22
CA TYR A 133 -11.00 -20.64 1.52
C TYR A 133 -9.99 -21.26 2.49
N VAL A 134 -9.02 -21.99 1.95
CA VAL A 134 -7.91 -22.52 2.74
C VAL A 134 -6.88 -21.42 2.94
N GLU A 135 -6.53 -21.15 4.19
CA GLU A 135 -5.54 -20.16 4.54
C GLU A 135 -4.12 -20.64 4.23
N THR A 136 -3.26 -19.72 3.81
CA THR A 136 -1.83 -19.97 3.75
C THR A 136 -1.21 -19.85 5.14
N GLN A 137 -0.03 -20.48 5.34
CA GLN A 137 0.66 -20.39 6.63
C GLN A 137 0.98 -18.91 6.98
N ASP A 138 1.39 -18.11 6.02
CA ASP A 138 1.67 -16.68 6.22
C ASP A 138 0.43 -15.88 6.68
N GLN A 139 -0.77 -16.25 6.21
CA GLN A 139 -2.02 -15.61 6.66
C GLN A 139 -2.33 -15.97 8.12
N LEU A 140 -2.12 -17.22 8.51
CA LEU A 140 -2.32 -17.68 9.88
C LEU A 140 -1.33 -17.03 10.82
N ASP A 141 -0.05 -17.00 10.48
CA ASP A 141 1.00 -16.37 11.27
C ASP A 141 0.75 -14.87 11.43
N ALA A 142 0.34 -14.18 10.36
CA ALA A 142 0.02 -12.76 10.40
C ALA A 142 -1.22 -12.47 11.27
N ALA A 143 -2.24 -13.33 11.24
CA ALA A 143 -3.41 -13.20 12.11
C ALA A 143 -3.05 -13.39 13.58
N GLU A 144 -2.22 -14.39 13.88
CA GLU A 144 -1.72 -14.66 15.23
C GLU A 144 -0.86 -13.51 15.77
N ASP A 145 0.02 -12.95 14.94
CA ASP A 145 0.80 -11.76 15.28
C ASP A 145 -0.09 -10.57 15.67
N ILE A 146 -1.13 -10.30 14.88
CA ILE A 146 -2.09 -9.21 15.14
C ILE A 146 -2.82 -9.46 16.46
N LYS A 147 -3.34 -10.67 16.67
CA LYS A 147 -4.06 -11.03 17.89
C LYS A 147 -3.17 -10.89 19.12
N ARG A 148 -1.93 -11.36 19.07
CA ARG A 148 -0.95 -11.21 20.15
C ARG A 148 -0.64 -9.75 20.48
N ASP A 149 -0.48 -8.90 19.46
CA ASP A 149 -0.26 -7.47 19.69
C ASP A 149 -1.49 -6.82 20.34
N MET A 150 -2.71 -7.15 19.89
CA MET A 150 -3.95 -6.62 20.48
C MET A 150 -4.14 -7.05 21.94
N GLU A 151 -3.63 -8.22 22.33
CA GLU A 151 -3.66 -8.72 23.70
C GLU A 151 -2.59 -8.08 24.59
N SER A 152 -1.64 -7.37 24.02
CA SER A 152 -0.57 -6.70 24.79
C SER A 152 -1.08 -5.47 25.55
N GLU A 153 -0.31 -5.02 26.56
CA GLU A 153 -0.60 -3.78 27.28
C GLU A 153 -0.31 -2.50 26.45
N PHE A 154 0.32 -2.63 25.30
CA PHE A 154 0.71 -1.51 24.44
C PHE A 154 -0.13 -1.49 23.18
N ALA A 155 -0.54 -0.28 22.76
CA ALA A 155 -1.33 -0.14 21.54
C ALA A 155 -0.55 -0.61 20.30
N MET A 156 -1.13 -1.57 19.55
CA MET A 156 -0.56 -2.12 18.34
C MET A 156 -0.30 -1.03 17.27
N ASP A 157 0.83 -1.09 16.58
CA ASP A 157 1.09 -0.37 15.33
C ASP A 157 1.80 -1.28 14.34
N ARG A 158 1.00 -2.14 13.70
CA ARG A 158 1.50 -3.18 12.81
C ARG A 158 1.24 -2.87 11.35
N LEU A 159 2.21 -3.20 10.51
CA LEU A 159 2.11 -3.14 9.06
C LEU A 159 1.95 -4.56 8.51
N LEU A 160 0.84 -4.82 7.83
CA LEU A 160 0.60 -6.06 7.11
C LEU A 160 0.88 -5.84 5.61
N CYS A 161 1.94 -6.45 5.12
CA CYS A 161 2.35 -6.41 3.72
C CYS A 161 2.03 -7.72 3.02
N GLY A 162 1.57 -7.63 1.79
CA GLY A 162 1.33 -8.78 0.91
C GLY A 162 0.83 -8.28 -0.43
N ASP A 163 1.03 -9.05 -1.49
CA ASP A 163 0.58 -8.66 -2.82
C ASP A 163 -0.95 -8.57 -2.92
N VAL A 164 -1.46 -8.00 -4.01
CA VAL A 164 -2.91 -7.93 -4.27
C VAL A 164 -3.48 -9.35 -4.36
N GLY A 165 -4.59 -9.60 -3.65
CA GLY A 165 -5.22 -10.92 -3.62
C GLY A 165 -4.61 -11.92 -2.63
N PHE A 166 -3.64 -11.53 -1.79
CA PHE A 166 -3.04 -12.40 -0.76
C PHE A 166 -3.84 -12.47 0.56
N GLY A 167 -5.10 -12.08 0.55
CA GLY A 167 -5.99 -12.27 1.71
C GLY A 167 -5.81 -11.28 2.87
N LYS A 168 -5.06 -10.17 2.69
CA LYS A 168 -4.89 -9.14 3.74
C LYS A 168 -6.19 -8.68 4.38
N THR A 169 -7.27 -8.60 3.61
CA THR A 169 -8.60 -8.18 4.10
C THR A 169 -9.18 -9.19 5.08
N GLU A 170 -9.01 -10.50 4.85
CA GLU A 170 -9.46 -11.54 5.78
C GLU A 170 -8.66 -11.49 7.08
N VAL A 171 -7.34 -11.35 7.00
CA VAL A 171 -6.49 -11.19 8.19
C VAL A 171 -6.92 -9.97 9.01
N ALA A 172 -7.22 -8.84 8.34
CA ALA A 172 -7.76 -7.66 9.01
C ALA A 172 -9.17 -7.91 9.61
N ALA A 173 -10.03 -8.69 8.94
CA ALA A 173 -11.37 -9.01 9.42
C ALA A 173 -11.31 -9.80 10.75
N ARG A 174 -10.33 -10.68 10.95
CA ARG A 174 -10.11 -11.40 12.21
C ARG A 174 -9.75 -10.46 13.36
N GLY A 175 -8.87 -9.49 13.11
CA GLY A 175 -8.57 -8.42 14.10
C GLY A 175 -9.77 -7.53 14.38
N ILE A 176 -10.56 -7.18 13.35
CA ILE A 176 -11.82 -6.43 13.52
C ILE A 176 -12.79 -7.23 14.39
N PHE A 177 -12.97 -8.53 14.12
CA PHE A 177 -13.87 -9.39 14.89
C PHE A 177 -13.47 -9.44 16.37
N LYS A 178 -12.17 -9.61 16.65
CA LYS A 178 -11.64 -9.57 18.03
C LYS A 178 -11.97 -8.25 18.72
N CYS A 179 -11.78 -7.14 18.01
CA CYS A 179 -12.07 -5.79 18.53
C CYS A 179 -13.55 -5.62 18.91
N VAL A 180 -14.47 -5.99 18.00
CA VAL A 180 -15.90 -5.78 18.24
C VAL A 180 -16.49 -6.80 19.22
N SER A 181 -15.90 -7.98 19.34
CA SER A 181 -16.28 -8.99 20.35
C SER A 181 -16.00 -8.51 21.76
N ASP A 182 -15.00 -7.66 21.97
CA ASP A 182 -14.73 -6.99 23.25
C ASP A 182 -15.57 -5.72 23.48
N GLY A 183 -16.56 -5.47 22.62
CA GLY A 183 -17.47 -4.33 22.74
C GLY A 183 -16.88 -2.99 22.29
N LYS A 184 -15.73 -2.99 21.61
CA LYS A 184 -15.10 -1.81 21.01
C LYS A 184 -15.60 -1.58 19.59
N GLN A 185 -15.36 -0.39 19.05
CA GLN A 185 -15.68 -0.07 17.66
C GLN A 185 -14.42 -0.22 16.79
N ALA A 186 -14.61 -0.69 15.56
CA ALA A 186 -13.54 -0.80 14.57
C ALA A 186 -13.80 0.12 13.36
N VAL A 187 -12.75 0.73 12.86
CA VAL A 187 -12.77 1.60 11.68
C VAL A 187 -11.88 1.04 10.59
N MET A 188 -12.38 0.97 9.37
CA MET A 188 -11.57 0.70 8.19
C MET A 188 -11.51 1.93 7.29
N LEU A 189 -10.35 2.55 7.22
CA LEU A 189 -10.07 3.74 6.44
C LEU A 189 -9.45 3.37 5.09
N VAL A 190 -10.07 3.82 4.00
CA VAL A 190 -9.64 3.49 2.63
C VAL A 190 -9.53 4.76 1.77
N PRO A 191 -8.64 4.78 0.75
CA PRO A 191 -8.35 6.00 0.00
C PRO A 191 -9.46 6.43 -0.96
N THR A 192 -10.28 5.50 -1.46
CA THR A 192 -11.30 5.79 -2.47
C THR A 192 -12.67 5.26 -2.09
N THR A 193 -13.71 5.88 -2.65
CA THR A 193 -15.10 5.45 -2.43
C THR A 193 -15.41 4.09 -3.05
N ILE A 194 -14.71 3.72 -4.12
CA ILE A 194 -14.85 2.40 -4.76
C ILE A 194 -14.34 1.33 -3.81
N LEU A 195 -13.15 1.50 -3.24
CA LEU A 195 -12.60 0.60 -2.24
C LEU A 195 -13.47 0.54 -0.97
N ALA A 196 -14.02 1.69 -0.53
CA ALA A 196 -14.94 1.69 0.60
C ALA A 196 -16.17 0.82 0.33
N ASN A 197 -16.74 0.90 -0.85
CA ASN A 197 -17.88 0.08 -1.25
C ASN A 197 -17.51 -1.41 -1.35
N GLN A 198 -16.37 -1.72 -1.92
CA GLN A 198 -15.86 -3.11 -2.02
C GLN A 198 -15.66 -3.72 -0.64
N HIS A 199 -14.90 -3.07 0.24
CA HIS A 199 -14.67 -3.57 1.61
C HIS A 199 -15.97 -3.64 2.43
N TYR A 200 -16.91 -2.69 2.21
CA TYR A 200 -18.21 -2.73 2.86
C TYR A 200 -18.99 -4.00 2.52
N HIS A 201 -19.05 -4.37 1.23
CA HIS A 201 -19.74 -5.59 0.83
C HIS A 201 -19.02 -6.84 1.34
N THR A 202 -17.70 -6.89 1.22
CA THR A 202 -16.89 -8.01 1.71
C THR A 202 -17.05 -8.22 3.22
N LEU A 203 -16.90 -7.15 4.02
CA LEU A 203 -17.06 -7.25 5.47
C LEU A 203 -18.52 -7.51 5.87
N LYS A 204 -19.49 -6.90 5.20
CA LYS A 204 -20.91 -7.16 5.47
C LYS A 204 -21.28 -8.63 5.25
N GLU A 205 -20.82 -9.25 4.16
CA GLU A 205 -20.99 -10.69 3.90
C GLU A 205 -20.27 -11.52 4.96
N ARG A 206 -19.01 -11.18 5.27
CA ARG A 206 -18.20 -11.92 6.22
C ARG A 206 -18.75 -11.90 7.65
N PHE A 207 -19.41 -10.80 8.03
CA PHE A 207 -20.03 -10.61 9.35
C PHE A 207 -21.52 -10.92 9.37
N GLU A 208 -22.12 -11.48 8.30
CA GLU A 208 -23.56 -11.70 8.19
C GLU A 208 -24.12 -12.59 9.30
N LYS A 209 -23.35 -13.59 9.73
CA LYS A 209 -23.75 -14.54 10.80
C LYS A 209 -23.47 -14.00 12.22
N SER A 210 -22.91 -12.82 12.35
CA SER A 210 -22.59 -12.18 13.62
C SER A 210 -23.63 -11.11 13.99
N PRO A 211 -23.75 -10.73 15.26
CA PRO A 211 -24.68 -9.68 15.69
C PRO A 211 -24.16 -8.26 15.41
N PHE A 212 -22.97 -8.13 14.82
CA PHE A 212 -22.28 -6.86 14.66
C PHE A 212 -22.79 -6.04 13.46
N THR A 213 -22.98 -4.75 13.68
CA THR A 213 -23.46 -3.81 12.67
C THR A 213 -22.32 -3.24 11.86
N VAL A 214 -22.34 -3.51 10.55
CA VAL A 214 -21.37 -2.99 9.56
C VAL A 214 -22.01 -1.87 8.76
N GLU A 215 -21.38 -0.68 8.73
CA GLU A 215 -21.85 0.49 7.97
C GLU A 215 -20.76 1.13 7.14
N MET A 216 -21.17 1.91 6.13
CA MET A 216 -20.25 2.64 5.26
C MET A 216 -20.52 4.14 5.31
N LEU A 217 -19.48 4.93 5.62
CA LEU A 217 -19.52 6.39 5.58
C LEU A 217 -18.71 6.91 4.38
N SER A 218 -19.39 7.24 3.28
CA SER A 218 -18.78 7.77 2.07
C SER A 218 -19.71 8.73 1.34
N ARG A 219 -19.21 9.39 0.30
CA ARG A 219 -20.02 10.28 -0.56
C ARG A 219 -21.14 9.57 -1.33
N PHE A 220 -21.20 8.25 -1.33
CA PHE A 220 -22.33 7.50 -1.89
C PHE A 220 -23.58 7.53 -1.01
N ARG A 221 -23.45 8.00 0.23
CA ARG A 221 -24.57 8.23 1.13
C ARG A 221 -25.03 9.69 1.03
N SER A 222 -26.33 9.93 1.08
CA SER A 222 -26.88 11.28 1.17
C SER A 222 -26.45 11.98 2.47
N THR A 223 -26.50 13.30 2.51
CA THR A 223 -26.13 14.08 3.72
C THR A 223 -26.91 13.61 4.96
N ALA A 224 -28.21 13.42 4.81
CA ALA A 224 -29.05 12.93 5.92
C ALA A 224 -28.63 11.52 6.39
N GLN A 225 -28.28 10.61 5.46
CA GLN A 225 -27.77 9.29 5.83
C GLN A 225 -26.41 9.38 6.53
N GLN A 226 -25.52 10.27 6.09
CA GLN A 226 -24.24 10.48 6.77
C GLN A 226 -24.41 10.99 8.19
N GLU A 227 -25.31 11.96 8.41
CA GLU A 227 -25.63 12.50 9.75
C GLU A 227 -26.20 11.42 10.67
N GLU A 228 -27.09 10.58 10.16
CA GLU A 228 -27.63 9.46 10.92
C GLU A 228 -26.57 8.43 11.30
N ILE A 229 -25.67 8.06 10.35
CA ILE A 229 -24.55 7.15 10.61
C ILE A 229 -23.63 7.74 11.69
N ILE A 230 -23.28 9.02 11.60
CA ILE A 230 -22.41 9.70 12.58
C ILE A 230 -23.07 9.69 13.97
N LYS A 231 -24.37 9.95 14.06
CA LYS A 231 -25.09 9.90 15.31
C LYS A 231 -25.12 8.49 15.92
N ARG A 232 -25.34 7.46 15.09
CA ARG A 232 -25.31 6.05 15.51
C ARG A 232 -23.92 5.61 15.95
N LEU A 233 -22.85 6.05 15.25
CA LEU A 233 -21.45 5.81 15.65
C LEU A 233 -21.15 6.38 17.04
N LYS A 234 -21.53 7.63 17.26
CA LYS A 234 -21.33 8.30 18.56
C LYS A 234 -22.06 7.58 19.70
N ASN A 235 -23.21 6.99 19.43
CA ASN A 235 -24.01 6.26 20.42
C ASN A 235 -23.55 4.79 20.59
N GLY A 236 -22.59 4.30 19.80
CA GLY A 236 -22.13 2.92 19.83
C GLY A 236 -23.13 1.91 19.25
N MET A 237 -23.96 2.36 18.29
CA MET A 237 -24.93 1.50 17.57
C MET A 237 -24.36 0.94 16.26
N ILE A 238 -23.13 1.26 15.95
CA ILE A 238 -22.38 0.74 14.80
C ILE A 238 -21.06 0.23 15.35
N ASP A 239 -20.79 -1.03 15.11
CA ASP A 239 -19.60 -1.70 15.60
C ASP A 239 -18.45 -1.53 14.62
N ILE A 240 -18.72 -1.63 13.32
CA ILE A 240 -17.73 -1.56 12.25
C ILE A 240 -18.14 -0.49 11.24
N VAL A 241 -17.23 0.46 10.97
CA VAL A 241 -17.46 1.46 9.92
C VAL A 241 -16.34 1.49 8.92
N ILE A 242 -16.70 1.40 7.63
CA ILE A 242 -15.79 1.53 6.51
C ILE A 242 -16.00 2.91 5.89
N GLY A 243 -14.91 3.61 5.55
CA GLY A 243 -15.06 4.88 4.87
C GLY A 243 -13.77 5.49 4.37
N THR A 244 -13.93 6.64 3.72
CA THR A 244 -12.82 7.42 3.18
C THR A 244 -12.38 8.50 4.19
N HIS A 245 -11.59 9.47 3.75
CA HIS A 245 -11.16 10.63 4.53
C HIS A 245 -12.30 11.36 5.28
N ARG A 246 -13.57 11.13 4.93
CA ARG A 246 -14.75 11.66 5.64
C ARG A 246 -14.78 11.21 7.11
N LEU A 247 -14.26 10.01 7.40
CA LEU A 247 -14.14 9.49 8.77
C LEU A 247 -13.17 10.29 9.65
N LEU A 248 -12.27 11.06 9.04
CA LEU A 248 -11.26 11.87 9.74
C LEU A 248 -11.75 13.28 10.10
N TYR A 249 -13.01 13.62 9.81
CA TYR A 249 -13.55 14.93 10.09
C TYR A 249 -13.94 15.03 11.56
N LYS A 250 -13.85 16.23 12.13
CA LYS A 250 -14.07 16.51 13.56
C LYS A 250 -15.47 16.21 14.07
N ASP A 251 -16.46 16.18 13.18
CA ASP A 251 -17.86 15.86 13.49
C ASP A 251 -18.09 14.34 13.65
N VAL A 252 -17.16 13.51 13.18
CA VAL A 252 -17.21 12.06 13.38
C VAL A 252 -16.61 11.73 14.74
N GLN A 253 -17.44 11.24 15.63
CA GLN A 253 -17.06 10.82 16.98
C GLN A 253 -17.44 9.36 17.19
N PHE A 254 -16.57 8.62 17.83
CA PHE A 254 -16.77 7.24 18.24
C PHE A 254 -17.08 7.19 19.72
N LYS A 255 -17.90 6.23 20.14
CA LYS A 255 -18.15 5.99 21.55
C LYS A 255 -16.92 5.37 22.21
N ASP A 256 -16.37 4.34 21.59
CA ASP A 256 -15.22 3.60 22.12
C ASP A 256 -14.46 2.90 20.99
N LEU A 257 -13.57 3.63 20.34
CA LEU A 257 -12.76 3.13 19.22
C LEU A 257 -11.60 2.27 19.74
N GLY A 258 -11.55 0.99 19.34
CA GLY A 258 -10.49 0.05 19.70
C GLY A 258 -9.49 -0.21 18.60
N LEU A 259 -9.95 -0.29 17.33
CA LEU A 259 -9.08 -0.65 16.20
C LEU A 259 -9.28 0.28 15.01
N LEU A 260 -8.17 0.75 14.45
CA LEU A 260 -8.11 1.49 13.19
C LEU A 260 -7.35 0.67 12.14
N VAL A 261 -8.05 0.17 11.13
CA VAL A 261 -7.46 -0.46 9.95
C VAL A 261 -7.30 0.60 8.85
N ILE A 262 -6.11 0.71 8.26
CA ILE A 262 -5.82 1.66 7.18
C ILE A 262 -5.37 0.87 5.96
N ASP A 263 -6.13 0.95 4.88
CA ASP A 263 -5.73 0.34 3.61
C ASP A 263 -5.04 1.38 2.72
N GLU A 264 -3.90 0.97 2.11
CA GLU A 264 -3.14 1.79 1.16
C GLU A 264 -2.80 3.21 1.71
N GLU A 265 -2.22 3.29 2.91
CA GLU A 265 -1.88 4.56 3.60
C GLU A 265 -1.11 5.54 2.71
N GLN A 266 -0.27 5.06 1.80
CA GLN A 266 0.53 5.89 0.88
C GLN A 266 -0.32 6.75 -0.05
N ARG A 267 -1.57 6.36 -0.32
CA ARG A 267 -2.50 7.11 -1.19
C ARG A 267 -3.21 8.27 -0.50
N PHE A 268 -3.02 8.44 0.81
CA PHE A 268 -3.57 9.57 1.54
C PHE A 268 -2.68 10.81 1.42
N GLY A 269 -3.30 11.98 1.22
CA GLY A 269 -2.60 13.26 1.20
C GLY A 269 -2.05 13.66 2.59
N VAL A 270 -1.10 14.61 2.61
CA VAL A 270 -0.38 15.05 3.83
C VAL A 270 -1.35 15.45 4.97
N LYS A 271 -2.36 16.27 4.69
CA LYS A 271 -3.36 16.69 5.70
C LYS A 271 -4.13 15.51 6.32
N HIS A 272 -4.44 14.50 5.51
CA HIS A 272 -5.14 13.32 6.02
C HIS A 272 -4.23 12.47 6.91
N LYS A 273 -2.94 12.38 6.59
CA LYS A 273 -1.95 11.68 7.42
C LYS A 273 -1.77 12.35 8.79
N GLU A 274 -1.83 13.68 8.86
CA GLU A 274 -1.81 14.41 10.14
C GLU A 274 -3.03 14.09 10.99
N ASN A 275 -4.22 14.05 10.39
CA ASN A 275 -5.44 13.67 11.12
C ASN A 275 -5.38 12.21 11.59
N ILE A 276 -4.87 11.29 10.76
CA ILE A 276 -4.66 9.89 11.14
C ILE A 276 -3.73 9.79 12.36
N LYS A 277 -2.67 10.61 12.45
CA LYS A 277 -1.77 10.64 13.62
C LYS A 277 -2.52 10.92 14.93
N GLN A 278 -3.60 11.72 14.90
CA GLN A 278 -4.41 12.01 16.09
C GLN A 278 -5.21 10.80 16.57
N PHE A 279 -5.72 9.97 15.64
CA PHE A 279 -6.42 8.72 15.99
C PHE A 279 -5.46 7.66 16.55
N ARG A 280 -4.20 7.69 16.13
CA ARG A 280 -3.18 6.69 16.52
C ARG A 280 -2.75 6.73 17.98
N SER A 281 -3.12 7.74 18.75
CA SER A 281 -2.49 7.97 20.07
C SER A 281 -2.84 6.94 21.14
N ASN A 282 -4.02 6.29 21.06
CA ASN A 282 -4.49 5.35 22.09
C ASN A 282 -5.31 4.19 21.51
N VAL A 283 -5.22 3.94 20.23
CA VAL A 283 -6.02 2.95 19.49
C VAL A 283 -5.06 2.02 18.76
N ASP A 284 -5.39 0.76 18.67
CA ASP A 284 -4.65 -0.19 17.86
C ASP A 284 -4.74 0.17 16.39
N VAL A 285 -3.61 0.10 15.69
CA VAL A 285 -3.53 0.45 14.29
C VAL A 285 -2.94 -0.68 13.48
N LEU A 286 -3.71 -1.13 12.50
CA LEU A 286 -3.29 -2.09 11.47
C LEU A 286 -3.24 -1.39 10.11
N THR A 287 -2.07 -1.30 9.51
CA THR A 287 -1.90 -0.74 8.17
C THR A 287 -1.75 -1.87 7.16
N LEU A 288 -2.55 -1.87 6.09
CA LEU A 288 -2.45 -2.81 4.99
C LEU A 288 -1.72 -2.16 3.81
N SER A 289 -0.81 -2.90 3.17
CA SER A 289 -0.10 -2.43 1.98
C SER A 289 0.07 -3.54 0.95
N ALA A 290 -0.22 -3.23 -0.31
CA ALA A 290 0.04 -4.11 -1.45
C ALA A 290 1.42 -3.88 -2.09
N THR A 291 2.14 -2.83 -1.70
CA THR A 291 3.47 -2.57 -2.25
C THR A 291 4.52 -3.41 -1.52
N PRO A 292 5.27 -4.27 -2.22
CA PRO A 292 6.39 -4.96 -1.61
C PRO A 292 7.42 -3.93 -1.12
N ILE A 293 7.72 -3.96 0.17
CA ILE A 293 8.75 -3.09 0.74
C ILE A 293 10.11 -3.71 0.36
N PRO A 294 11.00 -2.97 -0.32
CA PRO A 294 12.34 -3.48 -0.61
C PRO A 294 13.03 -3.96 0.67
N ARG A 295 13.75 -5.10 0.60
CA ARG A 295 14.42 -5.71 1.76
C ARG A 295 15.24 -4.73 2.60
N THR A 296 15.91 -3.79 1.97
CA THR A 296 16.69 -2.73 2.64
C THR A 296 15.82 -1.77 3.46
N LEU A 297 14.65 -1.41 2.95
CA LEU A 297 13.69 -0.57 3.67
C LEU A 297 12.99 -1.38 4.79
N GLN A 298 12.73 -2.65 4.54
CA GLN A 298 12.21 -3.60 5.52
C GLN A 298 13.14 -3.72 6.73
N MET A 299 14.43 -3.90 6.52
CA MET A 299 15.43 -3.97 7.59
C MET A 299 15.56 -2.65 8.36
N SER A 300 15.39 -1.51 7.69
CA SER A 300 15.40 -0.18 8.34
C SER A 300 14.13 0.07 9.18
N LEU A 301 13.00 -0.55 8.83
CA LEU A 301 11.73 -0.43 9.55
C LEU A 301 11.57 -1.46 10.68
N LEU A 302 12.32 -2.57 10.66
CA LEU A 302 12.26 -3.66 11.65
C LEU A 302 12.53 -3.25 13.12
N GLY A 303 12.92 -2.02 13.39
CA GLY A 303 13.04 -1.48 14.76
C GLY A 303 12.02 -0.39 15.08
N ILE A 304 11.23 0.03 14.08
CA ILE A 304 10.37 1.21 14.17
C ILE A 304 8.88 0.83 14.21
N LYS A 305 8.51 -0.25 13.49
CA LYS A 305 7.12 -0.71 13.36
C LYS A 305 7.09 -2.23 13.28
N ASP A 306 6.14 -2.85 13.99
CA ASP A 306 5.91 -4.28 13.88
C ASP A 306 5.35 -4.61 12.50
N MET A 307 5.81 -5.72 11.88
CA MET A 307 5.45 -6.03 10.51
C MET A 307 5.22 -7.52 10.32
N SER A 308 4.13 -7.85 9.62
CA SER A 308 3.84 -9.19 9.13
C SER A 308 3.81 -9.20 7.60
N LEU A 309 4.33 -10.27 6.99
CA LEU A 309 4.42 -10.42 5.53
C LEU A 309 3.64 -11.63 5.10
N ILE A 310 2.81 -11.46 4.07
CA ILE A 310 2.17 -12.57 3.37
C ILE A 310 2.85 -12.68 2.01
N GLN A 311 3.66 -13.72 1.81
CA GLN A 311 4.45 -13.99 0.61
C GLN A 311 3.86 -15.13 -0.21
N GLU A 312 3.14 -16.06 0.43
CA GLU A 312 2.48 -17.16 -0.23
C GLU A 312 1.15 -16.71 -0.84
N PRO A 313 0.97 -16.92 -2.17
CA PRO A 313 -0.33 -16.69 -2.79
C PRO A 313 -1.32 -17.79 -2.33
N PRO A 314 -2.63 -17.47 -2.19
CA PRO A 314 -3.65 -18.48 -2.01
C PRO A 314 -3.67 -19.51 -3.16
N ASP A 315 -3.99 -20.77 -2.87
CA ASP A 315 -3.98 -21.86 -3.85
C ASP A 315 -4.85 -21.60 -5.09
N GLU A 316 -5.93 -20.85 -4.93
CA GLU A 316 -6.84 -20.48 -6.03
C GLU A 316 -6.33 -19.32 -6.90
N ARG A 317 -5.20 -18.70 -6.55
CA ARG A 317 -4.62 -17.62 -7.34
C ARG A 317 -3.74 -18.17 -8.45
N TYR A 318 -4.30 -18.25 -9.64
CA TYR A 318 -3.53 -18.59 -10.83
C TYR A 318 -2.53 -17.47 -11.18
N PRO A 319 -1.25 -17.80 -11.40
CA PRO A 319 -0.25 -16.81 -11.79
C PRO A 319 -0.58 -16.22 -13.17
N VAL A 320 -0.42 -14.91 -13.31
CA VAL A 320 -0.56 -14.23 -14.60
C VAL A 320 0.63 -14.64 -15.47
N GLN A 321 0.34 -15.33 -16.58
CA GLN A 321 1.37 -15.65 -17.58
C GLN A 321 1.74 -14.38 -18.33
N THR A 322 3.00 -13.95 -18.21
CA THR A 322 3.50 -12.74 -18.86
C THR A 322 4.39 -13.11 -20.03
N TYR A 323 4.04 -12.58 -21.20
CA TYR A 323 4.82 -12.73 -22.43
C TYR A 323 5.39 -11.38 -22.84
N VAL A 324 6.68 -11.32 -23.10
CA VAL A 324 7.37 -10.14 -23.65
C VAL A 324 7.80 -10.48 -25.07
N MET A 325 7.12 -9.92 -26.07
CA MET A 325 7.34 -10.19 -27.49
C MET A 325 7.01 -8.96 -28.34
N GLU A 326 7.37 -9.00 -29.61
CA GLU A 326 6.90 -8.01 -30.57
C GLU A 326 5.35 -8.06 -30.66
N GLN A 327 4.73 -6.91 -30.97
CA GLN A 327 3.29 -6.84 -31.10
C GLN A 327 2.78 -7.73 -32.24
N ASP A 328 1.95 -8.72 -31.90
CA ASP A 328 1.28 -9.60 -32.83
C ASP A 328 -0.22 -9.67 -32.48
N GLU A 329 -1.06 -9.20 -33.40
CA GLU A 329 -2.51 -9.17 -33.21
C GLU A 329 -3.13 -10.58 -33.06
N ASN A 330 -2.53 -11.61 -33.69
CA ASN A 330 -3.01 -12.97 -33.57
C ASN A 330 -2.74 -13.51 -32.15
N VAL A 331 -1.57 -13.22 -31.59
CA VAL A 331 -1.25 -13.62 -30.20
C VAL A 331 -2.17 -12.93 -29.18
N ILE A 332 -2.48 -11.65 -29.42
CA ILE A 332 -3.43 -10.91 -28.58
C ILE A 332 -4.82 -11.53 -28.68
N LYS A 333 -5.28 -11.83 -29.90
CA LYS A 333 -6.57 -12.47 -30.12
C LYS A 333 -6.67 -13.82 -29.44
N ASP A 334 -5.66 -14.69 -29.64
CA ASP A 334 -5.62 -16.03 -29.03
C ASP A 334 -5.60 -15.94 -27.49
N ALA A 335 -4.89 -14.97 -26.92
CA ALA A 335 -4.86 -14.76 -25.47
C ALA A 335 -6.23 -14.32 -24.93
N VAL A 336 -6.93 -13.43 -25.63
CA VAL A 336 -8.28 -12.97 -25.26
C VAL A 336 -9.29 -14.11 -25.39
N GLU A 337 -9.28 -14.86 -26.50
CA GLU A 337 -10.18 -15.99 -26.71
C GLU A 337 -9.97 -17.06 -25.63
N ARG A 338 -8.73 -17.39 -25.29
CA ARG A 338 -8.40 -18.37 -24.24
C ARG A 338 -8.88 -17.94 -22.85
N GLU A 339 -8.82 -16.67 -22.52
CA GLU A 339 -9.32 -16.16 -21.23
C GLU A 339 -10.86 -16.01 -21.19
N LEU A 340 -11.51 -15.84 -22.34
CA LEU A 340 -12.97 -15.83 -22.43
C LEU A 340 -13.57 -17.25 -22.32
N ASP A 341 -12.83 -18.27 -22.77
CA ASP A 341 -13.24 -19.67 -22.69
C ASP A 341 -13.01 -20.30 -21.30
N ARG A 342 -12.32 -19.60 -20.39
CA ARG A 342 -11.97 -20.03 -19.05
C ARG A 342 -12.99 -19.54 -18.02
#